data_32c8e7a035883c34a4ff30fe43fafb0b
#
_entry.id   32c8e7a035883c34a4ff30fe43fafb0b
#
_cell.length_a   1.000
_cell.length_b   1.000
_cell.length_c   1.000
_cell.angle_alpha   90.00
_cell.angle_beta   90.00
_cell.angle_gamma   90.00
#
_symmetry.space_group_name_H-M   'P 1'
#
loop_
_entity.id
_entity.type
_entity.pdbx_description
1 polymer ?
#
loop_
_entity_poly.entity_id
_entity_poly.type
_entity_poly.pdbx_seq_one_letter_code
_entity_poly.pdbx_strand_id
1 'polypeptide(L)'
;MAFDIKRFTRVSLADNTGLITLQDSSLANGPGLFTYASADDTIAEISAAGYFNAEAAIYCLNVGDVIIAEGSDASNMLVVATVDRSASPKTITVDSFTPAGTVATANIEDGAVTAAKLASDAVTTAKILNANVTTAKIADAAVTSAKLSALTVQYATVAITASEFNGMYATPKLLVAAGGADTLLVLDKVQLLMTYDSAAYAAGGVAAVQYDSTANGAGVIASSTLAAATFQATASTGWNFNSGVVAETFSTCVNKGLYLSNVTGAFTTGDSDMVAHIWYKEIPSA
;
A
#
# COMPACT_ATOMS: atom_id res chain seq x y z
N MET A 1 -32.99 -34.06 9.54
CA MET A 1 -33.77 -35.00 8.68
C MET A 1 -32.97 -36.28 8.51
N ALA A 2 -33.61 -37.39 8.17
CA ALA A 2 -32.92 -38.67 8.01
C ALA A 2 -32.43 -38.81 6.57
N PHE A 3 -31.27 -39.41 6.36
CA PHE A 3 -30.72 -39.75 5.06
C PHE A 3 -31.73 -40.58 4.25
N ASP A 4 -31.99 -40.19 3.00
CA ASP A 4 -32.86 -40.88 2.07
C ASP A 4 -32.05 -41.64 1.01
N ILE A 5 -31.99 -42.94 1.12
CA ILE A 5 -31.27 -43.83 0.20
C ILE A 5 -31.72 -43.67 -1.26
N LYS A 6 -32.95 -43.25 -1.51
CA LYS A 6 -33.46 -43.07 -2.87
C LYS A 6 -32.80 -41.93 -3.60
N ARG A 7 -32.17 -41.01 -2.86
CA ARG A 7 -31.45 -39.82 -3.39
C ARG A 7 -29.95 -40.09 -3.50
N PHE A 8 -29.49 -41.28 -3.14
CA PHE A 8 -28.08 -41.63 -3.14
C PHE A 8 -27.78 -42.58 -4.31
N THR A 9 -26.95 -42.13 -5.22
CA THR A 9 -26.60 -42.90 -6.41
C THR A 9 -25.10 -43.05 -6.52
N ARG A 10 -24.62 -44.26 -6.72
CA ARG A 10 -23.26 -44.51 -7.14
C ARG A 10 -23.14 -44.14 -8.62
N VAL A 11 -22.24 -43.24 -8.94
CA VAL A 11 -21.84 -42.99 -10.32
C VAL A 11 -20.94 -44.13 -10.73
N SER A 12 -21.56 -45.19 -11.21
CA SER A 12 -20.83 -46.24 -11.93
C SER A 12 -20.45 -45.64 -13.27
N LEU A 13 -19.17 -45.47 -13.55
CA LEU A 13 -18.68 -45.40 -14.91
C LEU A 13 -18.88 -46.76 -15.53
N ALA A 14 -20.14 -47.16 -15.73
CA ALA A 14 -20.48 -48.37 -16.46
C ALA A 14 -20.14 -48.10 -17.91
N ASP A 15 -19.04 -48.61 -18.27
CA ASP A 15 -18.63 -48.96 -19.58
C ASP A 15 -19.79 -49.40 -20.46
N ASN A 16 -20.19 -48.55 -21.38
CA ASN A 16 -21.00 -48.96 -22.49
C ASN A 16 -20.16 -49.27 -23.73
N THR A 17 -18.85 -49.29 -23.63
CA THR A 17 -17.95 -49.52 -24.76
C THR A 17 -16.69 -50.32 -24.43
N GLY A 18 -16.66 -51.03 -23.34
CA GLY A 18 -15.62 -52.05 -23.08
C GLY A 18 -14.22 -51.48 -22.84
N LEU A 19 -14.05 -50.34 -22.20
CA LEU A 19 -12.70 -49.82 -22.08
C LEU A 19 -12.30 -49.13 -20.74
N ILE A 20 -12.94 -49.48 -19.65
CA ILE A 20 -12.26 -49.40 -18.36
C ILE A 20 -12.66 -50.61 -17.55
N THR A 21 -12.16 -51.78 -17.94
CA THR A 21 -11.99 -52.86 -17.00
C THR A 21 -10.86 -52.47 -16.06
N LEU A 22 -11.19 -51.80 -14.98
CA LEU A 22 -10.35 -51.83 -13.78
C LEU A 22 -10.50 -53.21 -13.16
N GLN A 23 -10.07 -54.22 -13.89
CA GLN A 23 -9.91 -55.57 -13.40
C GLN A 23 -8.49 -55.79 -12.91
N ASP A 24 -8.01 -54.89 -12.11
CA ASP A 24 -7.00 -55.23 -11.14
C ASP A 24 -7.72 -55.50 -9.84
N SER A 25 -7.67 -56.74 -9.38
CA SER A 25 -8.25 -57.15 -8.09
C SER A 25 -7.68 -56.36 -6.90
N SER A 26 -6.59 -55.60 -7.11
CA SER A 26 -6.01 -54.64 -6.17
C SER A 26 -6.78 -53.31 -6.13
N LEU A 27 -7.55 -52.99 -7.18
CA LEU A 27 -8.36 -51.78 -7.28
C LEU A 27 -9.84 -52.00 -7.00
N ALA A 28 -10.26 -53.23 -6.69
CA ALA A 28 -11.63 -53.54 -6.34
C ALA A 28 -12.15 -52.79 -5.10
N ASN A 29 -11.27 -52.19 -4.33
CA ASN A 29 -11.55 -51.35 -3.17
C ASN A 29 -11.09 -49.89 -3.34
N GLY A 30 -10.87 -49.42 -4.56
CA GLY A 30 -10.56 -48.02 -4.82
C GLY A 30 -11.72 -47.11 -4.47
N PRO A 31 -11.44 -45.78 -4.25
CA PRO A 31 -12.45 -44.80 -3.93
C PRO A 31 -13.58 -44.79 -4.96
N GLY A 32 -14.83 -44.89 -4.51
CA GLY A 32 -16.02 -44.74 -5.35
C GLY A 32 -16.39 -43.26 -5.51
N LEU A 33 -17.10 -42.97 -6.60
CA LEU A 33 -17.74 -41.67 -6.79
C LEU A 33 -19.24 -41.82 -6.64
N PHE A 34 -19.85 -41.04 -5.79
CA PHE A 34 -21.28 -41.04 -5.50
C PHE A 34 -21.87 -39.64 -5.73
N THR A 35 -23.16 -39.60 -6.02
CA THR A 35 -23.94 -38.34 -6.01
C THR A 35 -25.04 -38.47 -4.95
N TYR A 36 -25.30 -37.37 -4.27
CA TYR A 36 -26.39 -37.25 -3.33
C TYR A 36 -27.04 -35.89 -3.49
N ALA A 37 -28.37 -35.82 -3.57
CA ALA A 37 -29.12 -34.58 -3.65
C ALA A 37 -30.25 -34.54 -2.63
N SER A 38 -30.40 -33.41 -1.92
CA SER A 38 -31.51 -33.14 -1.01
C SER A 38 -32.07 -31.76 -1.30
N ALA A 39 -33.36 -31.65 -1.54
CA ALA A 39 -34.04 -30.37 -1.69
C ALA A 39 -34.38 -29.72 -0.35
N ASP A 40 -34.29 -30.47 0.73
CA ASP A 40 -34.74 -30.07 2.06
C ASP A 40 -33.58 -29.76 3.02
N ASP A 41 -32.43 -30.42 2.84
CA ASP A 41 -31.28 -30.27 3.72
C ASP A 41 -30.25 -29.31 3.09
N THR A 42 -29.65 -28.47 3.92
CA THR A 42 -28.53 -27.60 3.53
C THR A 42 -27.25 -28.42 3.38
N ILE A 43 -26.27 -27.89 2.66
CA ILE A 43 -24.96 -28.54 2.53
C ILE A 43 -24.26 -28.68 3.89
N ALA A 44 -24.50 -27.77 4.83
CA ALA A 44 -23.97 -27.84 6.18
C ALA A 44 -24.54 -29.03 6.94
N GLU A 45 -25.85 -29.34 6.81
CA GLU A 45 -26.51 -30.50 7.40
C GLU A 45 -26.03 -31.81 6.75
N ILE A 46 -25.92 -31.84 5.42
CA ILE A 46 -25.40 -32.97 4.66
C ILE A 46 -23.95 -33.31 5.04
N SER A 47 -23.15 -32.29 5.32
CA SER A 47 -21.74 -32.44 5.72
C SER A 47 -21.55 -32.77 7.20
N ALA A 48 -22.61 -32.70 8.01
CA ALA A 48 -22.52 -32.97 9.44
C ALA A 48 -22.18 -34.42 9.72
N ALA A 49 -21.41 -34.64 10.77
CA ALA A 49 -21.07 -35.98 11.22
C ALA A 49 -22.34 -36.82 11.52
N GLY A 50 -22.42 -38.00 10.94
CA GLY A 50 -23.54 -38.91 11.14
C GLY A 50 -24.68 -38.75 10.15
N TYR A 51 -24.65 -37.79 9.23
CA TYR A 51 -25.71 -37.64 8.21
C TYR A 51 -25.87 -38.92 7.38
N PHE A 52 -24.79 -39.57 6.99
CA PHE A 52 -24.76 -40.81 6.19
C PHE A 52 -24.78 -42.09 7.04
N ASN A 53 -25.19 -42.03 8.29
CA ASN A 53 -25.18 -43.21 9.19
C ASN A 53 -26.28 -44.24 8.91
N ALA A 54 -27.18 -43.98 7.95
CA ALA A 54 -28.19 -44.99 7.57
C ALA A 54 -27.54 -46.29 7.13
N GLU A 55 -28.12 -47.44 7.50
CA GLU A 55 -27.55 -48.77 7.22
C GLU A 55 -27.19 -48.96 5.74
N ALA A 56 -28.00 -48.44 4.83
CA ALA A 56 -27.75 -48.54 3.40
C ALA A 56 -26.48 -47.82 2.96
N ALA A 57 -26.22 -46.63 3.49
CA ALA A 57 -24.99 -45.85 3.18
C ALA A 57 -23.76 -46.48 3.82
N ILE A 58 -23.88 -47.01 5.05
CA ILE A 58 -22.76 -47.58 5.80
C ILE A 58 -22.16 -48.81 5.13
N TYR A 59 -22.97 -49.55 4.38
CA TYR A 59 -22.50 -50.75 3.64
C TYR A 59 -22.01 -50.39 2.22
N CYS A 60 -22.35 -49.22 1.70
CA CYS A 60 -21.96 -48.77 0.36
C CYS A 60 -20.71 -47.90 0.33
N LEU A 61 -20.46 -47.12 1.39
CA LEU A 61 -19.37 -46.17 1.45
C LEU A 61 -18.13 -46.74 2.12
N ASN A 62 -16.97 -46.43 1.59
CA ASN A 62 -15.67 -46.72 2.15
C ASN A 62 -14.87 -45.45 2.41
N VAL A 63 -13.87 -45.52 3.27
CA VAL A 63 -12.95 -44.41 3.50
C VAL A 63 -12.28 -44.06 2.19
N GLY A 64 -12.26 -42.74 1.87
CA GLY A 64 -11.74 -42.21 0.63
C GLY A 64 -12.76 -42.08 -0.51
N ASP A 65 -13.98 -42.64 -0.37
CA ASP A 65 -15.02 -42.38 -1.36
C ASP A 65 -15.38 -40.91 -1.45
N VAL A 66 -15.69 -40.46 -2.66
CA VAL A 66 -16.07 -39.06 -2.94
C VAL A 66 -17.57 -38.99 -3.18
N ILE A 67 -18.22 -38.03 -2.57
CA ILE A 67 -19.64 -37.75 -2.72
C ILE A 67 -19.80 -36.33 -3.28
N ILE A 68 -20.41 -36.19 -4.45
CA ILE A 68 -20.89 -34.88 -4.93
C ILE A 68 -22.26 -34.69 -4.27
N ALA A 69 -22.32 -33.80 -3.30
CA ALA A 69 -23.52 -33.49 -2.55
C ALA A 69 -24.13 -32.16 -3.04
N GLU A 70 -25.45 -32.23 -3.29
CA GLU A 70 -26.26 -31.04 -3.63
C GLU A 70 -27.29 -30.86 -2.52
N GLY A 71 -27.21 -29.75 -1.81
CA GLY A 71 -28.17 -29.34 -0.79
C GLY A 71 -29.12 -28.26 -1.33
N SER A 72 -30.07 -27.87 -0.49
CA SER A 72 -31.07 -26.84 -0.81
C SER A 72 -30.45 -25.44 -1.03
N ASP A 73 -29.24 -25.22 -0.53
CA ASP A 73 -28.53 -23.93 -0.50
C ASP A 73 -27.26 -23.90 -1.34
N ALA A 74 -26.59 -25.04 -1.54
CA ALA A 74 -25.31 -25.12 -2.25
C ALA A 74 -24.98 -26.57 -2.68
N SER A 75 -23.88 -26.71 -3.43
CA SER A 75 -23.29 -28.02 -3.76
C SER A 75 -21.86 -28.06 -3.18
N ASN A 76 -21.45 -29.27 -2.76
CA ASN A 76 -20.08 -29.49 -2.27
C ASN A 76 -19.60 -30.88 -2.68
N MET A 77 -18.30 -31.05 -2.74
CA MET A 77 -17.65 -32.33 -2.88
C MET A 77 -17.13 -32.76 -1.52
N LEU A 78 -17.56 -33.95 -1.08
CA LEU A 78 -17.22 -34.51 0.22
C LEU A 78 -16.35 -35.76 0.02
N VAL A 79 -15.45 -36.02 0.95
CA VAL A 79 -14.72 -37.29 1.03
C VAL A 79 -15.10 -38.03 2.30
N VAL A 80 -15.31 -39.32 2.19
CA VAL A 80 -15.56 -40.15 3.36
C VAL A 80 -14.29 -40.29 4.19
N ALA A 81 -14.29 -39.69 5.36
CA ALA A 81 -13.13 -39.66 6.25
C ALA A 81 -13.03 -40.89 7.13
N THR A 82 -14.15 -41.33 7.70
CA THR A 82 -14.19 -42.54 8.50
C THR A 82 -15.46 -43.34 8.24
N VAL A 83 -15.36 -44.67 8.35
CA VAL A 83 -16.48 -45.59 8.35
C VAL A 83 -16.28 -46.57 9.48
N ASP A 84 -17.07 -46.48 10.57
CA ASP A 84 -17.03 -47.43 11.67
C ASP A 84 -18.29 -48.28 11.66
N ARG A 85 -18.14 -49.49 11.18
CA ARG A 85 -19.21 -50.52 11.13
C ARG A 85 -19.34 -51.30 12.41
N SER A 86 -18.37 -51.18 13.32
CA SER A 86 -18.33 -51.91 14.61
C SER A 86 -18.98 -51.12 15.74
N ALA A 87 -19.07 -49.80 15.61
CA ALA A 87 -19.71 -48.92 16.58
C ALA A 87 -21.24 -49.20 16.67
N SER A 88 -21.81 -48.86 17.82
CA SER A 88 -23.26 -48.88 18.02
C SER A 88 -23.73 -47.56 18.63
N PRO A 89 -24.34 -46.66 17.86
CA PRO A 89 -24.65 -46.79 16.42
C PRO A 89 -23.40 -46.74 15.52
N LYS A 90 -23.49 -47.36 14.35
CA LYS A 90 -22.47 -47.29 13.29
C LYS A 90 -22.33 -45.87 12.81
N THR A 91 -21.11 -45.43 12.45
CA THR A 91 -20.84 -44.02 12.10
C THR A 91 -20.09 -43.87 10.80
N ILE A 92 -20.46 -42.81 10.05
CA ILE A 92 -19.70 -42.27 8.91
C ILE A 92 -19.43 -40.80 9.18
N THR A 93 -18.21 -40.38 8.94
CA THR A 93 -17.88 -38.95 8.88
C THR A 93 -17.41 -38.60 7.48
N VAL A 94 -17.74 -37.41 7.05
CA VAL A 94 -17.29 -36.84 5.79
C VAL A 94 -16.59 -35.49 6.04
N ASP A 95 -15.57 -35.22 5.24
CA ASP A 95 -14.88 -33.92 5.20
C ASP A 95 -15.14 -33.27 3.84
N SER A 96 -15.09 -31.95 3.80
CA SER A 96 -15.07 -31.24 2.51
C SER A 96 -13.84 -31.66 1.72
N PHE A 97 -14.05 -32.07 0.48
CA PHE A 97 -12.95 -32.40 -0.41
C PHE A 97 -12.21 -31.11 -0.76
N THR A 98 -11.09 -30.90 -0.13
CA THR A 98 -10.14 -29.85 -0.51
C THR A 98 -9.03 -30.53 -1.32
N PRO A 99 -8.90 -30.26 -2.61
CA PRO A 99 -7.79 -30.80 -3.37
C PRO A 99 -6.47 -30.43 -2.69
N ALA A 100 -5.70 -31.43 -2.27
CA ALA A 100 -4.36 -31.20 -1.76
C ALA A 100 -3.50 -30.70 -2.93
N GLY A 101 -3.25 -29.41 -2.98
CA GLY A 101 -2.43 -28.85 -4.06
C GLY A 101 -2.33 -27.33 -3.99
N THR A 102 -1.34 -26.82 -4.63
CA THR A 102 -1.19 -25.39 -4.86
C THR A 102 -2.29 -24.94 -5.84
N VAL A 103 -3.00 -23.87 -5.49
CA VAL A 103 -3.92 -23.23 -6.43
C VAL A 103 -3.08 -22.62 -7.55
N ALA A 104 -3.22 -23.13 -8.76
CA ALA A 104 -2.53 -22.57 -9.92
C ALA A 104 -3.02 -21.14 -10.19
N THR A 105 -2.13 -20.27 -10.68
CA THR A 105 -2.46 -18.88 -10.98
C THR A 105 -3.67 -18.76 -11.93
N ALA A 106 -3.78 -19.70 -12.89
CA ALA A 106 -4.90 -19.73 -13.84
C ALA A 106 -6.28 -20.02 -13.18
N ASN A 107 -6.30 -20.49 -11.93
CA ASN A 107 -7.53 -20.77 -11.19
C ASN A 107 -7.96 -19.61 -10.30
N ILE A 108 -7.23 -18.50 -10.33
CA ILE A 108 -7.56 -17.26 -9.62
C ILE A 108 -7.93 -16.22 -10.67
N GLU A 109 -9.21 -15.91 -10.76
CA GLU A 109 -9.70 -14.85 -11.65
C GLU A 109 -9.12 -13.48 -11.26
N ASP A 110 -8.97 -12.61 -12.24
CA ASP A 110 -8.54 -11.23 -12.01
C ASP A 110 -9.48 -10.52 -11.03
N GLY A 111 -8.91 -9.91 -9.99
CA GLY A 111 -9.67 -9.26 -8.92
C GLY A 111 -10.33 -10.21 -7.91
N ALA A 112 -10.21 -11.53 -8.06
CA ALA A 112 -10.78 -12.49 -7.10
C ALA A 112 -10.21 -12.35 -5.68
N VAL A 113 -8.93 -11.93 -5.55
CA VAL A 113 -8.28 -11.64 -4.26
C VAL A 113 -8.40 -10.15 -3.97
N THR A 114 -9.41 -9.77 -3.21
CA THR A 114 -9.64 -8.40 -2.77
C THR A 114 -8.95 -8.11 -1.43
N ALA A 115 -8.80 -6.83 -1.07
CA ALA A 115 -8.24 -6.43 0.23
C ALA A 115 -9.01 -7.04 1.42
N ALA A 116 -10.33 -7.21 1.30
CA ALA A 116 -11.16 -7.83 2.35
C ALA A 116 -10.87 -9.33 2.55
N LYS A 117 -10.27 -10.00 1.56
CA LYS A 117 -9.88 -11.43 1.63
C LYS A 117 -8.45 -11.64 2.14
N LEU A 118 -7.71 -10.56 2.32
CA LEU A 118 -6.37 -10.59 2.91
C LEU A 118 -6.49 -10.13 4.36
N ALA A 119 -6.07 -10.97 5.29
CA ALA A 119 -5.94 -10.56 6.69
C ALA A 119 -4.88 -9.46 6.83
N SER A 120 -4.96 -8.66 7.90
CA SER A 120 -3.90 -7.71 8.23
C SER A 120 -2.55 -8.45 8.27
N ASP A 121 -1.52 -7.83 7.68
CA ASP A 121 -0.16 -8.37 7.61
C ASP A 121 -0.01 -9.72 6.87
N ALA A 122 -1.02 -10.13 6.11
CA ALA A 122 -0.95 -11.36 5.31
C ALA A 122 0.15 -11.30 4.23
N VAL A 123 0.47 -10.11 3.71
CA VAL A 123 1.54 -9.88 2.75
C VAL A 123 2.77 -9.35 3.50
N THR A 124 3.69 -10.23 3.80
CA THR A 124 4.97 -9.91 4.47
C THR A 124 6.07 -9.61 3.46
N THR A 125 7.18 -9.05 3.93
CA THR A 125 8.37 -8.75 3.09
C THR A 125 8.89 -10.00 2.36
N ALA A 126 8.85 -11.17 3.02
CA ALA A 126 9.28 -12.44 2.43
C ALA A 126 8.38 -12.91 1.26
N LYS A 127 7.15 -12.40 1.16
CA LYS A 127 6.21 -12.73 0.07
C LYS A 127 6.32 -11.78 -1.12
N ILE A 128 7.04 -10.68 -0.96
CA ILE A 128 7.37 -9.74 -2.03
C ILE A 128 8.81 -9.98 -2.43
N LEU A 129 9.02 -10.67 -3.54
CA LEU A 129 10.37 -10.89 -4.06
C LEU A 129 10.99 -9.58 -4.54
N ASN A 130 12.32 -9.49 -4.49
CA ASN A 130 13.06 -8.35 -5.00
C ASN A 130 12.65 -8.02 -6.44
N ALA A 131 12.50 -6.73 -6.75
CA ALA A 131 12.08 -6.19 -8.04
C ALA A 131 10.62 -6.49 -8.46
N ASN A 132 9.80 -7.15 -7.65
CA ASN A 132 8.39 -7.39 -7.97
C ASN A 132 7.51 -6.14 -7.89
N VAL A 133 7.91 -5.13 -7.12
CA VAL A 133 7.25 -3.82 -7.10
C VAL A 133 7.97 -2.92 -8.11
N THR A 134 7.43 -2.86 -9.31
CA THR A 134 7.94 -1.99 -10.39
C THR A 134 7.27 -0.62 -10.35
N THR A 135 7.83 0.36 -11.08
CA THR A 135 7.25 1.71 -11.20
C THR A 135 5.80 1.68 -11.66
N ALA A 136 5.44 0.81 -12.61
CA ALA A 136 4.08 0.67 -13.11
C ALA A 136 3.07 0.17 -12.06
N LYS A 137 3.54 -0.42 -10.95
CA LYS A 137 2.69 -0.90 -9.84
C LYS A 137 2.52 0.14 -8.72
N ILE A 138 3.21 1.25 -8.84
CA ILE A 138 3.08 2.41 -7.94
C ILE A 138 2.39 3.49 -8.75
N ALA A 139 1.14 3.82 -8.40
CA ALA A 139 0.42 4.90 -9.07
C ALA A 139 1.17 6.24 -8.89
N ASP A 140 1.01 7.14 -9.86
CA ASP A 140 1.57 8.48 -9.79
C ASP A 140 1.12 9.17 -8.49
N ALA A 141 2.05 9.85 -7.82
CA ALA A 141 1.86 10.50 -6.52
C ALA A 141 1.44 9.58 -5.36
N ALA A 142 1.47 8.24 -5.51
CA ALA A 142 1.14 7.32 -4.43
C ALA A 142 2.17 7.32 -3.29
N VAL A 143 3.44 7.65 -3.60
CA VAL A 143 4.50 7.85 -2.60
C VAL A 143 4.62 9.33 -2.32
N THR A 144 3.96 9.78 -1.27
CA THR A 144 4.01 11.17 -0.81
C THR A 144 5.19 11.40 0.16
N SER A 145 5.55 12.67 0.40
CA SER A 145 6.58 13.03 1.39
C SER A 145 6.30 12.43 2.78
N ALA A 146 5.04 12.37 3.18
CA ALA A 146 4.63 11.76 4.46
C ALA A 146 4.90 10.24 4.54
N LYS A 147 5.11 9.56 3.40
CA LYS A 147 5.44 8.13 3.33
C LYS A 147 6.94 7.85 3.20
N LEU A 148 7.72 8.90 2.99
CA LEU A 148 9.17 8.82 2.95
C LEU A 148 9.73 9.02 4.37
N SER A 149 10.88 8.39 4.64
CA SER A 149 11.58 8.62 5.91
C SER A 149 11.95 10.09 6.07
N ALA A 150 11.87 10.62 7.27
CA ALA A 150 12.28 11.97 7.64
C ALA A 150 13.73 12.33 7.22
N LEU A 151 14.57 11.32 7.00
CA LEU A 151 15.95 11.52 6.52
C LEU A 151 16.09 11.63 5.00
N THR A 152 14.98 11.50 4.25
CA THR A 152 15.00 11.65 2.79
C THR A 152 15.01 13.13 2.41
N VAL A 153 15.91 13.54 1.50
CA VAL A 153 15.89 14.90 0.96
C VAL A 153 14.58 15.12 0.19
N GLN A 154 13.83 16.11 0.63
CA GLN A 154 12.59 16.54 0.00
C GLN A 154 12.87 17.72 -0.93
N TYR A 155 11.96 17.94 -1.89
CA TYR A 155 12.07 18.98 -2.88
C TYR A 155 10.76 19.78 -2.95
N ALA A 156 10.89 21.10 -2.97
CA ALA A 156 9.77 22.02 -3.18
C ALA A 156 10.15 23.08 -4.22
N THR A 157 9.15 23.66 -4.86
CA THR A 157 9.30 24.77 -5.80
C THR A 157 8.32 25.86 -5.43
N VAL A 158 8.80 27.11 -5.37
CA VAL A 158 7.99 28.27 -5.02
C VAL A 158 8.25 29.40 -6.02
N ALA A 159 7.17 29.92 -6.64
CA ALA A 159 7.22 31.11 -7.43
C ALA A 159 7.24 32.35 -6.52
N ILE A 160 8.05 33.33 -6.88
CA ILE A 160 8.24 34.59 -6.15
C ILE A 160 8.09 35.70 -7.16
N THR A 161 7.05 36.52 -7.02
CA THR A 161 6.84 37.67 -7.86
C THR A 161 7.82 38.78 -7.50
N ALA A 162 8.08 39.67 -8.43
CA ALA A 162 8.93 40.88 -8.19
C ALA A 162 8.44 41.71 -6.99
N SER A 163 7.12 41.86 -6.85
CA SER A 163 6.51 42.56 -5.71
C SER A 163 6.79 41.86 -4.38
N GLU A 164 6.70 40.53 -4.33
CA GLU A 164 7.02 39.76 -3.13
C GLU A 164 8.51 39.88 -2.80
N PHE A 165 9.40 39.78 -3.80
CA PHE A 165 10.84 39.92 -3.58
C PHE A 165 11.24 41.31 -3.06
N ASN A 166 10.65 42.38 -3.61
CA ASN A 166 10.86 43.73 -3.11
C ASN A 166 10.38 43.89 -1.65
N GLY A 167 9.27 43.25 -1.30
CA GLY A 167 8.62 43.33 0.02
C GLY A 167 9.19 42.42 1.10
N MET A 168 10.12 41.51 0.78
CA MET A 168 10.53 40.41 1.70
C MET A 168 11.21 40.90 2.99
N TYR A 169 11.67 42.14 3.07
CA TYR A 169 12.20 42.70 4.33
C TYR A 169 11.09 42.77 5.40
N ALA A 170 9.91 43.27 4.99
CA ALA A 170 8.74 43.39 5.88
C ALA A 170 7.89 42.10 5.93
N THR A 171 7.88 41.34 4.85
CA THR A 171 7.04 40.14 4.73
C THR A 171 7.83 38.99 4.07
N PRO A 172 8.61 38.24 4.85
CA PRO A 172 9.38 37.11 4.33
C PRO A 172 8.51 36.12 3.54
N LYS A 173 9.03 35.63 2.44
CA LYS A 173 8.32 34.69 1.55
C LYS A 173 8.43 33.25 2.06
N LEU A 174 7.32 32.62 2.34
CA LEU A 174 7.28 31.21 2.71
C LEU A 174 7.82 30.32 1.57
N LEU A 175 8.82 29.50 1.88
CA LEU A 175 9.38 28.49 0.99
C LEU A 175 8.89 27.08 1.35
N VAL A 176 8.93 26.73 2.63
CA VAL A 176 8.47 25.44 3.16
C VAL A 176 7.70 25.68 4.44
N ALA A 177 6.48 25.17 4.50
CA ALA A 177 5.68 25.25 5.72
C ALA A 177 6.30 24.40 6.85
N ALA A 178 6.01 24.74 8.11
CA ALA A 178 6.45 23.96 9.26
C ALA A 178 5.89 22.52 9.16
N GLY A 179 6.70 21.52 9.49
CA GLY A 179 6.33 20.10 9.44
C GLY A 179 5.41 19.64 10.58
N GLY A 180 5.16 20.51 11.56
CA GLY A 180 4.31 20.22 12.73
C GLY A 180 5.09 20.24 14.04
N ALA A 181 4.41 19.93 15.14
CA ALA A 181 5.04 19.82 16.46
C ALA A 181 6.19 18.82 16.43
N ASP A 182 7.25 19.11 17.16
CA ASP A 182 8.41 18.25 17.28
C ASP A 182 9.14 17.92 15.96
N THR A 183 9.03 18.80 14.96
CA THR A 183 9.69 18.65 13.67
C THR A 183 10.64 19.81 13.39
N LEU A 184 11.86 19.49 12.97
CA LEU A 184 12.86 20.44 12.49
C LEU A 184 13.03 20.32 10.98
N LEU A 185 12.91 21.44 10.26
CA LEU A 185 13.29 21.53 8.86
C LEU A 185 14.80 21.83 8.76
N VAL A 186 15.55 20.94 8.14
CA VAL A 186 16.97 21.15 7.86
C VAL A 186 17.13 21.51 6.39
N LEU A 187 17.52 22.74 6.12
CA LEU A 187 17.80 23.20 4.78
C LEU A 187 19.08 22.53 4.24
N ASP A 188 19.00 21.95 3.05
CA ASP A 188 20.17 21.50 2.30
C ASP A 188 20.66 22.63 1.38
N LYS A 189 19.82 23.08 0.48
CA LYS A 189 20.09 24.27 -0.36
C LYS A 189 18.80 24.88 -0.90
N VAL A 190 18.89 26.16 -1.30
CA VAL A 190 17.92 26.80 -2.21
C VAL A 190 18.64 27.27 -3.45
N GLN A 191 18.12 26.95 -4.62
CA GLN A 191 18.50 27.55 -5.88
C GLN A 191 17.41 28.56 -6.29
N LEU A 192 17.76 29.80 -6.38
CA LEU A 192 16.88 30.88 -6.83
C LEU A 192 17.20 31.19 -8.28
N LEU A 193 16.23 31.07 -9.15
CA LEU A 193 16.33 31.38 -10.59
C LEU A 193 15.52 32.64 -10.89
N MET A 194 16.16 33.68 -11.42
CA MET A 194 15.51 34.89 -11.86
C MET A 194 15.36 34.89 -13.38
N THR A 195 14.18 35.22 -13.85
CA THR A 195 13.97 35.60 -15.26
C THR A 195 13.96 37.12 -15.35
N TYR A 196 15.03 37.65 -15.89
CA TYR A 196 15.16 39.10 -16.04
C TYR A 196 14.10 39.64 -17.01
N ASP A 197 13.40 40.72 -16.60
CA ASP A 197 12.41 41.40 -17.41
C ASP A 197 12.99 42.72 -17.96
N SER A 198 12.84 43.84 -17.28
CA SER A 198 13.26 45.13 -17.82
C SER A 198 14.06 45.99 -16.84
N ALA A 199 13.84 45.87 -15.55
CA ALA A 199 14.47 46.65 -14.49
C ALA A 199 15.21 45.78 -13.47
N ALA A 200 16.50 46.09 -13.26
CA ALA A 200 17.26 45.42 -12.21
C ALA A 200 16.80 45.84 -10.82
N TYR A 201 16.96 44.93 -9.87
CA TYR A 201 16.75 45.25 -8.48
C TYR A 201 17.76 46.29 -8.00
N ALA A 202 17.29 47.29 -7.25
CA ALA A 202 18.15 48.37 -6.72
C ALA A 202 18.00 48.51 -5.21
N ALA A 203 19.00 49.09 -4.57
CA ALA A 203 19.13 49.12 -3.12
C ALA A 203 19.09 47.69 -2.52
N GLY A 204 18.29 47.48 -1.52
CA GLY A 204 18.12 46.19 -0.87
C GLY A 204 19.23 45.83 0.10
N GLY A 205 18.96 44.80 0.85
CA GLY A 205 19.86 44.23 1.83
C GLY A 205 20.36 42.83 1.45
N VAL A 206 21.08 42.28 2.36
CA VAL A 206 21.50 40.87 2.30
C VAL A 206 20.27 39.99 2.33
N ALA A 207 20.20 39.00 1.45
CA ALA A 207 19.15 38.01 1.45
C ALA A 207 19.62 36.68 2.06
N ALA A 208 18.73 36.01 2.74
CA ALA A 208 18.96 34.70 3.35
C ALA A 208 17.67 33.90 3.49
N VAL A 209 17.80 32.60 3.67
CA VAL A 209 16.71 31.76 4.17
C VAL A 209 16.75 31.78 5.69
N GLN A 210 15.60 31.97 6.31
CA GLN A 210 15.43 32.04 7.75
C GLN A 210 14.34 31.10 8.22
N TYR A 211 14.37 30.72 9.49
CA TYR A 211 13.24 30.09 10.18
C TYR A 211 12.24 31.17 10.61
N ASP A 212 10.94 30.84 10.46
CA ASP A 212 9.84 31.73 10.82
C ASP A 212 9.66 32.95 9.90
N SER A 213 8.48 33.54 9.96
CA SER A 213 8.05 34.70 9.19
C SER A 213 8.48 36.06 9.82
N THR A 214 9.41 36.04 10.76
CA THR A 214 9.85 37.26 11.47
C THR A 214 10.42 38.28 10.51
N ALA A 215 9.83 39.45 10.50
CA ALA A 215 10.21 40.57 9.60
C ALA A 215 11.54 41.24 9.98
N ASN A 216 12.02 42.06 9.08
CA ASN A 216 13.14 42.97 9.30
C ASN A 216 14.46 42.31 9.70
N GLY A 217 14.70 41.09 9.20
CA GLY A 217 15.91 40.33 9.46
C GLY A 217 16.07 39.76 10.87
N ALA A 218 15.00 39.76 11.65
CA ALA A 218 15.05 39.28 13.03
C ALA A 218 14.81 37.74 13.15
N GLY A 219 14.62 37.07 12.02
CA GLY A 219 14.49 35.60 11.99
C GLY A 219 15.83 34.87 12.11
N VAL A 220 15.82 33.68 12.63
CA VAL A 220 17.01 32.80 12.74
C VAL A 220 17.45 32.37 11.33
N ILE A 221 18.69 32.66 10.96
CA ILE A 221 19.21 32.39 9.61
C ILE A 221 19.49 30.87 9.46
N ALA A 222 18.94 30.28 8.42
CA ALA A 222 19.06 28.84 8.09
C ALA A 222 20.06 28.58 6.93
N SER A 223 20.52 29.62 6.23
CA SER A 223 21.39 29.49 5.05
C SER A 223 22.61 30.40 5.08
N SER A 224 23.49 30.23 4.09
CA SER A 224 24.42 31.27 3.72
C SER A 224 23.68 32.55 3.29
N THR A 225 24.31 33.67 3.37
CA THR A 225 23.75 34.98 2.92
C THR A 225 24.24 35.34 1.54
N LEU A 226 23.42 36.07 0.78
CA LEU A 226 23.80 36.67 -0.50
C LEU A 226 23.71 38.20 -0.41
N ALA A 227 24.75 38.89 -0.85
CA ALA A 227 24.80 40.36 -0.84
C ALA A 227 23.76 40.96 -1.81
N ALA A 228 23.22 42.13 -1.48
CA ALA A 228 22.27 42.86 -2.33
C ALA A 228 22.75 43.03 -3.77
N ALA A 229 24.03 43.34 -3.95
CA ALA A 229 24.63 43.50 -5.29
C ALA A 229 24.51 42.28 -6.19
N THR A 230 24.36 41.08 -5.60
CA THR A 230 24.16 39.84 -6.34
C THR A 230 22.84 39.82 -7.12
N PHE A 231 21.82 40.51 -6.61
CA PHE A 231 20.49 40.57 -7.22
C PHE A 231 20.30 41.70 -8.22
N GLN A 232 21.32 42.56 -8.38
CA GLN A 232 21.32 43.70 -9.33
C GLN A 232 21.71 43.26 -10.74
N ALA A 233 21.53 42.01 -11.08
CA ALA A 233 21.82 41.47 -12.40
C ALA A 233 20.84 42.00 -13.45
N THR A 234 21.36 42.26 -14.65
CA THR A 234 20.61 42.71 -15.83
C THR A 234 20.43 41.62 -16.86
N ALA A 235 20.49 40.38 -16.42
CA ALA A 235 20.26 39.19 -17.24
C ALA A 235 19.69 38.09 -16.36
N SER A 236 18.98 37.14 -16.96
CA SER A 236 18.46 35.95 -16.26
C SER A 236 19.60 35.18 -15.58
N THR A 237 19.50 34.97 -14.31
CA THR A 237 20.60 34.47 -13.48
C THR A 237 20.06 33.52 -12.38
N GLY A 238 20.92 32.62 -11.92
CA GLY A 238 20.59 31.71 -10.80
C GLY A 238 21.61 31.83 -9.67
N TRP A 239 21.13 31.72 -8.46
CA TRP A 239 21.96 31.79 -7.23
C TRP A 239 21.64 30.62 -6.31
N ASN A 240 22.62 30.25 -5.48
CA ASN A 240 22.47 29.21 -4.49
C ASN A 240 22.65 29.77 -3.07
N PHE A 241 21.68 29.49 -2.23
CA PHE A 241 21.82 29.59 -0.78
C PHE A 241 22.12 28.16 -0.27
N ASN A 242 23.28 27.96 0.28
CA ASN A 242 23.65 26.69 0.87
C ASN A 242 23.24 26.67 2.34
N SER A 243 23.09 25.46 2.91
CA SER A 243 22.91 25.30 4.34
C SER A 243 23.96 26.11 5.10
N GLY A 244 23.52 26.96 6.02
CA GLY A 244 24.39 27.72 6.92
C GLY A 244 24.67 26.87 8.18
N VAL A 245 25.85 27.13 8.79
CA VAL A 245 26.11 26.64 10.15
C VAL A 245 25.37 27.57 11.10
N VAL A 246 24.23 27.13 11.60
CA VAL A 246 23.44 27.88 12.57
C VAL A 246 23.76 27.31 13.95
N ALA A 247 24.50 28.08 14.75
CA ALA A 247 24.71 27.76 16.18
C ALA A 247 23.51 28.31 16.97
N GLU A 248 22.32 27.78 16.71
CA GLU A 248 21.08 28.23 17.33
C GLU A 248 20.55 27.20 18.32
N THR A 249 19.78 27.66 19.27
CA THR A 249 19.08 26.76 20.20
C THR A 249 18.02 26.00 19.42
N PHE A 250 18.03 24.69 19.57
CA PHE A 250 17.08 23.79 18.87
C PHE A 250 15.61 24.25 18.98
N SER A 251 15.22 24.75 20.17
CA SER A 251 13.87 25.25 20.44
C SER A 251 13.46 26.46 19.59
N THR A 252 14.40 27.20 19.01
CA THR A 252 14.10 28.37 18.15
C THR A 252 13.79 27.99 16.70
N CYS A 253 14.16 26.78 16.30
CA CYS A 253 14.02 26.26 14.93
C CYS A 253 12.91 25.20 14.76
N VAL A 254 12.55 24.53 15.87
CA VAL A 254 11.52 23.47 15.85
C VAL A 254 10.15 24.04 15.58
N ASN A 255 9.36 23.30 14.78
CA ASN A 255 8.03 23.71 14.34
C ASN A 255 8.00 25.06 13.62
N LYS A 256 9.07 25.40 12.90
CA LYS A 256 9.19 26.62 12.09
C LYS A 256 9.31 26.27 10.61
N GLY A 257 8.65 27.09 9.77
CA GLY A 257 8.82 27.04 8.33
C GLY A 257 10.12 27.69 7.87
N LEU A 258 10.50 27.45 6.62
CA LEU A 258 11.63 28.12 5.96
C LEU A 258 11.08 29.27 5.11
N TYR A 259 11.70 30.45 5.25
CA TYR A 259 11.29 31.66 4.56
C TYR A 259 12.49 32.30 3.89
N LEU A 260 12.31 32.83 2.69
CA LEU A 260 13.28 33.72 2.07
C LEU A 260 13.02 35.14 2.56
N SER A 261 14.06 35.87 2.98
CA SER A 261 13.98 37.21 3.53
C SER A 261 15.14 38.10 3.09
N ASN A 262 14.86 39.36 2.97
CA ASN A 262 15.89 40.39 2.93
C ASN A 262 16.20 40.83 4.37
N VAL A 263 17.35 40.42 4.89
CA VAL A 263 17.65 40.56 6.34
C VAL A 263 18.17 41.93 6.76
N THR A 264 18.61 42.77 5.85
CA THR A 264 19.18 44.08 6.20
C THR A 264 18.51 45.29 5.52
N GLY A 265 17.58 45.08 4.58
CA GLY A 265 16.83 46.13 3.93
C GLY A 265 16.03 45.68 2.73
N ALA A 266 14.95 46.40 2.42
CA ALA A 266 14.10 46.10 1.28
C ALA A 266 14.74 46.54 -0.05
N PHE A 267 14.47 45.80 -1.12
CA PHE A 267 14.71 46.30 -2.48
C PHE A 267 13.67 47.38 -2.84
N THR A 268 14.06 48.36 -3.62
CA THR A 268 13.19 49.50 -3.95
C THR A 268 12.66 49.46 -5.36
N THR A 269 13.30 48.71 -6.25
CA THR A 269 12.93 48.55 -7.65
C THR A 269 13.28 47.15 -8.09
N GLY A 270 12.85 46.78 -9.29
CA GLY A 270 13.05 45.48 -9.90
C GLY A 270 11.70 44.87 -10.25
N ASP A 271 11.60 44.28 -11.43
CA ASP A 271 10.36 43.77 -11.99
C ASP A 271 10.46 42.28 -12.39
N SER A 272 11.57 41.63 -12.08
CA SER A 272 11.88 40.29 -12.50
C SER A 272 11.30 39.24 -11.52
N ASP A 273 10.54 38.32 -12.03
CA ASP A 273 10.05 37.21 -11.24
C ASP A 273 11.12 36.14 -11.02
N MET A 274 10.95 35.36 -9.95
CA MET A 274 11.90 34.31 -9.55
C MET A 274 11.19 33.00 -9.26
N VAL A 275 11.95 31.92 -9.35
CA VAL A 275 11.52 30.59 -8.90
C VAL A 275 12.58 30.06 -7.94
N ALA A 276 12.16 29.72 -6.75
CA ALA A 276 12.99 29.04 -5.76
C ALA A 276 12.77 27.51 -5.86
N HIS A 277 13.87 26.79 -5.99
CA HIS A 277 13.94 25.34 -5.86
C HIS A 277 14.60 25.00 -4.54
N ILE A 278 13.92 24.27 -3.67
CA ILE A 278 14.32 24.05 -2.28
C ILE A 278 14.55 22.55 -2.05
N TRP A 279 15.72 22.20 -1.52
CA TRP A 279 16.04 20.87 -1.02
C TRP A 279 16.18 20.94 0.49
N TYR A 280 15.44 20.11 1.20
CA TYR A 280 15.40 20.12 2.66
C TYR A 280 15.12 18.73 3.22
N LYS A 281 15.32 18.54 4.51
CA LYS A 281 14.96 17.35 5.26
C LYS A 281 14.05 17.73 6.42
N GLU A 282 13.18 16.83 6.76
CA GLU A 282 12.30 16.91 7.92
C GLU A 282 12.80 15.92 8.97
N ILE A 283 13.19 16.40 10.14
CA ILE A 283 13.77 15.57 11.20
C ILE A 283 12.89 15.69 12.43
N PRO A 284 12.46 14.52 13.03
CA PRO A 284 11.83 14.55 14.34
C PRO A 284 12.75 15.15 15.39
N SER A 285 12.20 15.93 16.29
CA SER A 285 12.99 16.69 17.29
C SER A 285 13.20 15.95 18.60
N ALA A 286 12.50 14.84 18.84
CA ALA A 286 12.68 13.97 20.01
C ALA A 286 12.11 12.57 19.72
#